data_5bb28890effa22d03ee53f7e3b7bdf61
#
_entry.id   5bb28890effa22d03ee53f7e3b7bdf61
#
_cell.length_a   1.000
_cell.length_b   1.000
_cell.length_c   1.000
_cell.angle_alpha   90.00
_cell.angle_beta   90.00
_cell.angle_gamma   90.00
#
_symmetry.space_group_name_H-M   'P 1'
#
loop_
_entity.id
_entity.type
_entity.pdbx_description
1 polymer ?
#
loop_
_entity_poly.entity_id
_entity_poly.type
_entity_poly.pdbx_seq_one_letter_code
_entity_poly.pdbx_strand_id
1 'polypeptide(L)'
;QVIITTWQSIYKLPRKYFDRFSVVVGDEAHQFKSKSLVSIMTKLGNAKYRYGFTGTLDGTQTHKWVLEGLFGPSYKIIKTDELMKKGHVATLDINVLLLKHPPNKFETFEDEIQYIITHNRRNNFIRNLALDLKGNTLILFARVEGHGEPLFNLINNNSIISRHVFFVHGGVATEDRERVREITESENNAIIVASYGTFSTGINIKNLHNIIFASPSKSRIRNLQSIGRVLRKGSNKTKATLYDIADDISYKSRRNYTLNHLIERIK
;
A
#
# COMPACT_ATOMS: atom_id res chain seq x y z
N GLN A 1 2.04 33.00 10.45
CA GLN A 1 1.21 31.90 11.00
C GLN A 1 1.26 30.70 10.06
N VAL A 2 1.47 29.49 10.59
CA VAL A 2 1.39 28.21 9.87
C VAL A 2 0.09 27.52 10.23
N ILE A 3 -0.63 27.02 9.23
CA ILE A 3 -1.85 26.22 9.42
C ILE A 3 -1.62 24.84 8.81
N ILE A 4 -1.76 23.79 9.62
CA ILE A 4 -1.74 22.40 9.20
C ILE A 4 -3.17 21.88 9.23
N THR A 5 -3.66 21.37 8.11
CA THR A 5 -5.07 20.95 7.99
C THR A 5 -5.23 19.84 6.94
N THR A 6 -6.36 19.14 7.00
CA THR A 6 -6.75 18.21 5.94
C THR A 6 -7.55 18.97 4.86
N TRP A 7 -7.45 18.50 3.62
CA TRP A 7 -8.19 19.13 2.51
C TRP A 7 -9.72 19.07 2.70
N GLN A 8 -10.22 18.01 3.39
CA GLN A 8 -11.64 17.85 3.69
C GLN A 8 -12.20 18.99 4.52
N SER A 9 -11.40 19.50 5.44
CA SER A 9 -11.79 20.60 6.33
C SER A 9 -11.88 21.95 5.65
N ILE A 10 -11.16 22.15 4.54
CA ILE A 10 -11.00 23.49 3.93
C ILE A 10 -11.54 23.62 2.51
N TYR A 11 -11.79 22.54 1.76
CA TYR A 11 -12.10 22.65 0.33
C TYR A 11 -13.39 23.43 0.02
N LYS A 12 -14.35 23.45 0.97
CA LYS A 12 -15.60 24.22 0.85
C LYS A 12 -15.48 25.70 1.26
N LEU A 13 -14.37 26.09 1.91
CA LEU A 13 -14.18 27.46 2.35
C LEU A 13 -14.12 28.43 1.16
N PRO A 14 -14.59 29.69 1.33
CA PRO A 14 -14.58 30.67 0.28
C PRO A 14 -13.16 31.12 -0.07
N ARG A 15 -12.95 31.66 -1.30
CA ARG A 15 -11.64 32.14 -1.78
C ARG A 15 -10.96 33.10 -0.80
N LYS A 16 -11.70 34.00 -0.18
CA LYS A 16 -11.22 34.99 0.80
C LYS A 16 -10.44 34.34 1.95
N TYR A 17 -10.79 33.12 2.34
CA TYR A 17 -10.03 32.35 3.35
C TYR A 17 -8.60 32.05 2.90
N PHE A 18 -8.40 31.83 1.62
CA PHE A 18 -7.12 31.43 1.03
C PHE A 18 -6.23 32.59 0.64
N ASP A 19 -6.78 33.83 0.50
CA ASP A 19 -6.06 35.01 0.06
C ASP A 19 -4.92 35.42 1.00
N ARG A 20 -4.96 35.01 2.25
CA ARG A 20 -3.96 35.33 3.29
C ARG A 20 -2.70 34.48 3.22
N PHE A 21 -2.67 33.43 2.40
CA PHE A 21 -1.54 32.49 2.32
C PHE A 21 -0.63 32.84 1.16
N SER A 22 0.65 33.08 1.45
CA SER A 22 1.71 33.31 0.47
C SER A 22 2.47 32.05 0.09
N VAL A 23 2.38 31.00 0.92
CA VAL A 23 3.04 29.71 0.74
C VAL A 23 2.03 28.59 0.92
N VAL A 24 2.08 27.59 0.08
CA VAL A 24 1.35 26.34 0.23
C VAL A 24 2.30 25.14 0.09
N VAL A 25 2.12 24.16 0.99
CA VAL A 25 2.84 22.89 0.97
C VAL A 25 1.80 21.78 0.89
N GLY A 26 1.85 20.99 -0.18
CA GLY A 26 1.00 19.81 -0.38
C GLY A 26 1.79 18.55 -0.09
N ASP A 27 1.42 17.82 0.97
CA ASP A 27 1.90 16.47 1.20
C ASP A 27 1.07 15.47 0.37
N GLU A 28 1.67 14.33 0.02
CA GLU A 28 1.10 13.35 -0.90
C GLU A 28 0.57 14.00 -2.20
N ALA A 29 1.40 14.84 -2.81
CA ALA A 29 1.05 15.68 -3.96
C ALA A 29 0.43 14.88 -5.13
N HIS A 30 0.71 13.58 -5.24
CA HIS A 30 0.08 12.71 -6.24
C HIS A 30 -1.47 12.65 -6.14
N GLN A 31 -2.07 13.07 -5.01
CA GLN A 31 -3.53 13.15 -4.85
C GLN A 31 -4.14 14.42 -5.48
N PHE A 32 -3.34 15.42 -5.83
CA PHE A 32 -3.81 16.73 -6.33
C PHE A 32 -4.37 16.70 -7.76
N LYS A 33 -4.68 15.52 -8.28
CA LYS A 33 -5.53 15.32 -9.46
C LYS A 33 -7.03 15.33 -9.15
N SER A 34 -7.43 15.25 -7.88
CA SER A 34 -8.84 15.28 -7.48
C SER A 34 -9.42 16.69 -7.60
N LYS A 35 -10.70 16.80 -8.00
CA LYS A 35 -11.39 18.08 -8.19
C LYS A 35 -11.32 18.98 -6.95
N SER A 36 -11.44 18.40 -5.75
CA SER A 36 -11.40 19.17 -4.49
C SER A 36 -10.04 19.78 -4.23
N LEU A 37 -8.95 19.04 -4.43
CA LEU A 37 -7.59 19.54 -4.22
C LEU A 37 -7.20 20.56 -5.31
N VAL A 38 -7.55 20.33 -6.58
CA VAL A 38 -7.38 21.31 -7.66
C VAL A 38 -8.15 22.59 -7.33
N SER A 39 -9.38 22.51 -6.83
CA SER A 39 -10.18 23.67 -6.42
C SER A 39 -9.49 24.48 -5.29
N ILE A 40 -8.90 23.83 -4.30
CA ILE A 40 -8.12 24.51 -3.25
C ILE A 40 -6.94 25.26 -3.88
N MET A 41 -6.16 24.62 -4.75
CA MET A 41 -5.02 25.24 -5.41
C MET A 41 -5.41 26.43 -6.30
N THR A 42 -6.59 26.37 -6.93
CA THR A 42 -7.14 27.50 -7.72
C THR A 42 -7.55 28.66 -6.83
N LYS A 43 -8.08 28.41 -5.63
CA LYS A 43 -8.44 29.45 -4.66
C LYS A 43 -7.21 30.15 -4.05
N LEU A 44 -6.05 29.49 -3.99
CA LEU A 44 -4.78 29.99 -3.48
C LEU A 44 -4.09 30.95 -4.48
N GLY A 45 -4.82 31.94 -5.03
CA GLY A 45 -4.29 32.86 -6.05
C GLY A 45 -3.09 33.68 -5.59
N ASN A 46 -3.02 34.03 -4.30
CA ASN A 46 -1.95 34.82 -3.71
C ASN A 46 -0.73 34.01 -3.27
N ALA A 47 -0.81 32.66 -3.30
CA ALA A 47 0.30 31.79 -2.92
C ALA A 47 1.38 31.83 -4.02
N LYS A 48 2.43 32.58 -3.78
CA LYS A 48 3.60 32.72 -4.67
C LYS A 48 4.47 31.46 -4.67
N TYR A 49 4.58 30.82 -3.51
CA TYR A 49 5.40 29.64 -3.34
C TYR A 49 4.52 28.40 -3.14
N ARG A 50 4.68 27.42 -4.04
CA ARG A 50 3.86 26.20 -4.07
C ARG A 50 4.77 25.01 -4.12
N TYR A 51 4.75 24.18 -3.06
CA TYR A 51 5.57 22.99 -2.94
C TYR A 51 4.68 21.77 -2.82
N GLY A 52 4.92 20.77 -3.67
CA GLY A 52 4.26 19.45 -3.61
C GLY A 52 5.28 18.36 -3.32
N PHE A 53 5.08 17.58 -2.28
CA PHE A 53 5.93 16.46 -1.93
C PHE A 53 5.17 15.15 -2.14
N THR A 54 5.83 14.18 -2.75
CA THR A 54 5.31 12.81 -2.89
C THR A 54 6.44 11.81 -3.07
N GLY A 55 6.32 10.65 -2.42
CA GLY A 55 7.24 9.54 -2.64
C GLY A 55 6.96 8.75 -3.92
N THR A 56 5.76 8.91 -4.51
CA THR A 56 5.30 8.08 -5.63
C THR A 56 4.47 8.88 -6.62
N LEU A 57 4.73 8.68 -7.91
CA LEU A 57 3.87 9.15 -9.01
C LEU A 57 3.24 7.94 -9.70
N ASP A 58 2.06 8.11 -10.32
CA ASP A 58 1.37 7.02 -11.03
C ASP A 58 2.04 6.63 -12.35
N GLY A 59 2.99 7.46 -12.82
CA GLY A 59 3.76 7.23 -14.03
C GLY A 59 3.07 7.72 -15.31
N THR A 60 1.85 8.27 -15.22
CA THR A 60 1.17 8.83 -16.40
C THR A 60 1.60 10.26 -16.67
N GLN A 61 1.78 10.60 -17.96
CA GLN A 61 2.17 11.95 -18.38
C GLN A 61 1.10 12.98 -18.03
N THR A 62 -0.18 12.64 -18.20
CA THR A 62 -1.31 13.54 -17.86
C THR A 62 -1.30 13.91 -16.39
N HIS A 63 -1.06 12.96 -15.49
CA HIS A 63 -0.97 13.23 -14.06
C HIS A 63 0.23 14.15 -13.74
N LYS A 64 1.37 13.91 -14.35
CA LYS A 64 2.55 14.76 -14.21
C LYS A 64 2.24 16.20 -14.61
N TRP A 65 1.61 16.43 -15.77
CA TRP A 65 1.24 17.77 -16.22
C TRP A 65 0.28 18.50 -15.27
N VAL A 66 -0.70 17.80 -14.69
CA VAL A 66 -1.58 18.39 -13.69
C VAL A 66 -0.78 18.88 -12.47
N LEU A 67 0.14 18.05 -11.97
CA LEU A 67 0.97 18.42 -10.82
C LEU A 67 1.92 19.57 -11.15
N GLU A 68 2.53 19.56 -12.33
CA GLU A 68 3.42 20.64 -12.79
C GLU A 68 2.67 21.96 -12.99
N GLY A 69 1.41 21.90 -13.44
CA GLY A 69 0.53 23.08 -13.51
C GLY A 69 0.17 23.66 -12.16
N LEU A 70 0.14 22.87 -11.09
CA LEU A 70 -0.21 23.31 -9.74
C LEU A 70 1.00 23.74 -8.91
N PHE A 71 2.14 23.07 -9.04
CA PHE A 71 3.32 23.23 -8.18
C PHE A 71 4.58 23.67 -8.92
N GLY A 72 4.60 23.63 -10.26
CA GLY A 72 5.80 23.86 -11.06
C GLY A 72 6.54 22.53 -11.41
N PRO A 73 7.72 22.62 -12.02
CA PRO A 73 8.46 21.46 -12.51
C PRO A 73 8.71 20.40 -11.44
N SER A 74 8.57 19.12 -11.82
CA SER A 74 8.81 18.01 -10.91
C SER A 74 10.26 17.55 -10.94
N TYR A 75 10.87 17.40 -9.76
CA TYR A 75 12.23 16.96 -9.59
C TYR A 75 12.28 15.66 -8.80
N LYS A 76 13.03 14.68 -9.28
CA LYS A 76 13.35 13.47 -8.54
C LYS A 76 14.64 13.70 -7.75
N ILE A 77 14.52 13.89 -6.44
CA ILE A 77 15.65 14.27 -5.57
C ILE A 77 16.58 13.07 -5.33
N ILE A 78 16.01 11.88 -5.10
CA ILE A 78 16.80 10.68 -4.80
C ILE A 78 16.06 9.42 -5.30
N LYS A 79 16.83 8.40 -5.69
CA LYS A 79 16.29 7.08 -6.06
C LYS A 79 16.27 6.14 -4.84
N THR A 80 15.33 5.20 -4.82
CA THR A 80 15.22 4.23 -3.72
C THR A 80 16.46 3.33 -3.61
N ASP A 81 17.05 2.94 -4.74
CA ASP A 81 18.31 2.16 -4.78
C ASP A 81 19.50 2.92 -4.18
N GLU A 82 19.57 4.23 -4.37
CA GLU A 82 20.58 5.08 -3.71
C GLU A 82 20.37 5.15 -2.20
N LEU A 83 19.09 5.22 -1.74
CA LEU A 83 18.78 5.16 -0.32
C LEU A 83 19.16 3.81 0.31
N MET A 84 18.93 2.71 -0.41
CA MET A 84 19.36 1.37 0.01
C MET A 84 20.89 1.27 0.10
N LYS A 85 21.62 1.72 -0.94
CA LYS A 85 23.09 1.72 -0.98
C LYS A 85 23.70 2.58 0.14
N LYS A 86 23.11 3.74 0.43
CA LYS A 86 23.52 4.61 1.54
C LYS A 86 23.06 4.10 2.92
N GLY A 87 22.33 3.00 2.94
CA GLY A 87 21.85 2.40 4.18
C GLY A 87 20.79 3.23 4.92
N HIS A 88 20.08 4.14 4.26
CA HIS A 88 18.98 4.89 4.87
C HIS A 88 17.67 4.09 4.97
N VAL A 89 17.51 3.10 4.12
CA VAL A 89 16.39 2.13 4.14
C VAL A 89 16.91 0.70 4.08
N ALA A 90 16.09 -0.26 4.45
CA ALA A 90 16.42 -1.68 4.34
C ALA A 90 16.52 -2.10 2.86
N THR A 91 17.30 -3.14 2.58
CA THR A 91 17.32 -3.77 1.26
C THR A 91 16.00 -4.55 1.03
N LEU A 92 15.60 -4.70 -0.23
CA LEU A 92 14.37 -5.40 -0.61
C LEU A 92 14.68 -6.59 -1.50
N ASP A 93 14.24 -7.77 -1.08
CA ASP A 93 14.11 -8.92 -1.97
C ASP A 93 12.66 -9.06 -2.43
N ILE A 94 12.45 -9.40 -3.69
CA ILE A 94 11.12 -9.62 -4.26
C ILE A 94 11.03 -11.05 -4.77
N ASN A 95 10.13 -11.83 -4.18
CA ASN A 95 9.80 -13.19 -4.60
C ASN A 95 8.40 -13.19 -5.22
N VAL A 96 8.33 -13.46 -6.51
CA VAL A 96 7.06 -13.67 -7.21
C VAL A 96 6.69 -15.15 -7.11
N LEU A 97 5.56 -15.42 -6.46
CA LEU A 97 5.04 -16.79 -6.25
C LEU A 97 3.87 -17.03 -7.19
N LEU A 98 4.15 -17.70 -8.30
CA LEU A 98 3.14 -18.01 -9.32
C LEU A 98 2.39 -19.30 -8.98
N LEU A 99 1.13 -19.19 -8.58
CA LEU A 99 0.24 -20.31 -8.30
C LEU A 99 -0.50 -20.72 -9.58
N LYS A 100 -0.32 -21.96 -10.00
CA LYS A 100 -1.04 -22.53 -11.13
C LYS A 100 -2.37 -23.11 -10.69
N HIS A 101 -3.43 -22.72 -11.37
CA HIS A 101 -4.79 -23.20 -11.19
C HIS A 101 -5.25 -24.02 -12.42
N PRO A 102 -6.32 -24.81 -12.29
CA PRO A 102 -7.00 -25.35 -13.45
C PRO A 102 -7.41 -24.21 -14.40
N PRO A 103 -7.18 -24.37 -15.72
CA PRO A 103 -7.52 -23.35 -16.70
C PRO A 103 -9.02 -23.00 -16.63
N ASN A 104 -9.35 -21.72 -16.55
CA ASN A 104 -10.73 -21.25 -16.54
C ASN A 104 -10.87 -19.92 -17.30
N LYS A 105 -12.04 -19.68 -17.89
CA LYS A 105 -12.39 -18.45 -18.57
C LYS A 105 -13.38 -17.67 -17.71
N PHE A 106 -12.96 -16.52 -17.24
CA PHE A 106 -13.83 -15.58 -16.54
C PHE A 106 -14.33 -14.50 -17.51
N GLU A 107 -15.58 -14.13 -17.40
CA GLU A 107 -16.17 -13.07 -18.23
C GLU A 107 -15.73 -11.70 -17.75
N THR A 108 -15.66 -11.52 -16.43
CA THR A 108 -15.28 -10.25 -15.80
C THR A 108 -14.06 -10.43 -14.88
N PHE A 109 -13.39 -9.31 -14.62
CA PHE A 109 -12.33 -9.23 -13.59
C PHE A 109 -12.87 -9.57 -12.20
N GLU A 110 -14.13 -9.21 -11.92
CA GLU A 110 -14.77 -9.44 -10.64
C GLU A 110 -14.97 -10.93 -10.35
N ASP A 111 -15.41 -11.69 -11.35
CA ASP A 111 -15.59 -13.16 -11.24
C ASP A 111 -14.25 -13.85 -10.98
N GLU A 112 -13.17 -13.40 -11.66
CA GLU A 112 -11.83 -13.93 -11.44
C GLU A 112 -11.34 -13.62 -10.03
N ILE A 113 -11.52 -12.39 -9.54
CA ILE A 113 -11.14 -12.01 -8.17
C ILE A 113 -11.92 -12.83 -7.15
N GLN A 114 -13.23 -12.99 -7.34
CA GLN A 114 -14.05 -13.79 -6.42
C GLN A 114 -13.56 -15.24 -6.36
N TYR A 115 -13.26 -15.85 -7.49
CA TYR A 115 -12.66 -17.18 -7.54
C TYR A 115 -11.33 -17.24 -6.75
N ILE A 116 -10.43 -16.29 -6.97
CA ILE A 116 -9.11 -16.26 -6.35
C ILE A 116 -9.19 -16.13 -4.83
N ILE A 117 -9.99 -15.19 -4.33
CA ILE A 117 -10.04 -14.88 -2.89
C ILE A 117 -10.77 -15.96 -2.08
N THR A 118 -11.67 -16.73 -2.71
CA THR A 118 -12.39 -17.83 -2.07
C THR A 118 -11.72 -19.20 -2.27
N HIS A 119 -10.62 -19.27 -3.03
CA HIS A 119 -9.98 -20.53 -3.37
C HIS A 119 -9.22 -21.11 -2.16
N ASN A 120 -9.74 -22.18 -1.58
CA ASN A 120 -9.25 -22.79 -0.34
C ASN A 120 -7.76 -23.18 -0.40
N ARG A 121 -7.32 -23.85 -1.47
CA ARG A 121 -5.91 -24.28 -1.63
C ARG A 121 -4.97 -23.08 -1.65
N ARG A 122 -5.37 -21.99 -2.28
CA ARG A 122 -4.62 -20.72 -2.32
C ARG A 122 -4.51 -20.09 -0.94
N ASN A 123 -5.63 -19.96 -0.24
CA ASN A 123 -5.66 -19.37 1.10
C ASN A 123 -4.87 -20.22 2.12
N ASN A 124 -4.92 -21.54 2.01
CA ASN A 124 -4.06 -22.44 2.78
C ASN A 124 -2.57 -22.26 2.46
N PHE A 125 -2.21 -22.04 1.19
CA PHE A 125 -0.84 -21.73 0.81
C PHE A 125 -0.36 -20.44 1.46
N ILE A 126 -1.19 -19.36 1.43
CA ILE A 126 -0.87 -18.07 2.07
C ILE A 126 -0.70 -18.24 3.57
N ARG A 127 -1.60 -18.99 4.23
CA ARG A 127 -1.49 -19.33 5.63
C ARG A 127 -0.16 -20.03 5.94
N ASN A 128 0.16 -21.09 5.23
CA ASN A 128 1.39 -21.85 5.47
C ASN A 128 2.63 -20.99 5.26
N LEU A 129 2.68 -20.22 4.18
CA LEU A 129 3.75 -19.28 3.93
C LEU A 129 3.92 -18.29 5.12
N ALA A 130 2.83 -17.70 5.59
CA ALA A 130 2.88 -16.75 6.70
C ALA A 130 3.37 -17.39 8.01
N LEU A 131 3.03 -18.65 8.25
CA LEU A 131 3.44 -19.40 9.43
C LEU A 131 4.92 -19.83 9.37
N ASP A 132 5.43 -20.17 8.20
CA ASP A 132 6.81 -20.63 8.00
C ASP A 132 7.81 -19.45 8.02
N LEU A 133 7.36 -18.25 7.66
CA LEU A 133 8.21 -17.06 7.65
C LEU A 133 8.61 -16.62 9.05
N LYS A 134 9.91 -16.43 9.25
CA LYS A 134 10.45 -15.83 10.48
C LYS A 134 10.39 -14.30 10.42
N GLY A 135 10.19 -13.69 11.58
CA GLY A 135 10.08 -12.23 11.69
C GLY A 135 8.65 -11.74 11.50
N ASN A 136 8.44 -10.46 11.82
CA ASN A 136 7.14 -9.83 11.67
C ASN A 136 6.69 -9.85 10.22
N THR A 137 5.51 -10.41 9.97
CA THR A 137 4.97 -10.65 8.64
C THR A 137 3.68 -9.87 8.45
N LEU A 138 3.62 -9.05 7.41
CA LEU A 138 2.42 -8.31 7.00
C LEU A 138 1.77 -9.00 5.81
N ILE A 139 0.47 -9.27 5.90
CA ILE A 139 -0.34 -9.83 4.83
C ILE A 139 -1.32 -8.75 4.38
N LEU A 140 -1.27 -8.35 3.11
CA LEU A 140 -2.13 -7.31 2.57
C LEU A 140 -3.26 -7.87 1.72
N PHE A 141 -4.49 -7.48 2.06
CA PHE A 141 -5.70 -7.86 1.36
C PHE A 141 -6.52 -6.64 0.88
N ALA A 142 -7.42 -6.87 -0.09
CA ALA A 142 -8.25 -5.81 -0.68
C ALA A 142 -9.68 -5.77 -0.11
N ARG A 143 -10.28 -6.91 0.23
CA ARG A 143 -11.68 -7.05 0.68
C ARG A 143 -11.73 -7.58 2.11
N VAL A 144 -12.38 -6.86 3.00
CA VAL A 144 -12.42 -7.19 4.44
C VAL A 144 -13.17 -8.52 4.64
N GLU A 145 -14.48 -8.54 4.41
CA GLU A 145 -15.35 -9.70 4.68
C GLU A 145 -15.09 -10.87 3.71
N GLY A 146 -14.85 -10.58 2.44
CA GLY A 146 -14.69 -11.61 1.40
C GLY A 146 -13.32 -12.30 1.37
N HIS A 147 -12.28 -11.74 2.01
CA HIS A 147 -10.93 -12.31 1.96
C HIS A 147 -10.13 -12.11 3.26
N GLY A 148 -10.08 -10.89 3.76
CA GLY A 148 -9.24 -10.55 4.94
C GLY A 148 -9.65 -11.31 6.19
N GLU A 149 -10.92 -11.27 6.53
CA GLU A 149 -11.47 -11.96 7.69
C GLU A 149 -11.37 -13.50 7.60
N PRO A 150 -11.77 -14.15 6.49
CA PRO A 150 -11.54 -15.58 6.31
C PRO A 150 -10.06 -15.97 6.41
N LEU A 151 -9.16 -15.18 5.85
CA LEU A 151 -7.73 -15.44 5.90
C LEU A 151 -7.16 -15.25 7.32
N PHE A 152 -7.60 -14.20 8.03
CA PHE A 152 -7.25 -13.99 9.43
C PHE A 152 -7.70 -15.17 10.29
N ASN A 153 -8.95 -15.60 10.18
CA ASN A 153 -9.50 -16.72 10.94
C ASN A 153 -8.74 -18.02 10.63
N LEU A 154 -8.39 -18.24 9.36
CA LEU A 154 -7.63 -19.43 8.93
C LEU A 154 -6.22 -19.49 9.55
N ILE A 155 -5.59 -18.32 9.75
CA ILE A 155 -4.26 -18.22 10.38
C ILE A 155 -4.38 -18.29 11.90
N ASN A 156 -5.29 -17.53 12.49
CA ASN A 156 -5.45 -17.38 13.94
C ASN A 156 -5.94 -18.66 14.61
N ASN A 157 -6.80 -19.45 13.97
CA ASN A 157 -7.35 -20.69 14.49
C ASN A 157 -6.35 -21.86 14.46
N ASN A 158 -5.13 -21.65 14.01
CA ASN A 158 -4.10 -22.68 14.03
C ASN A 158 -3.50 -22.75 15.46
N SER A 159 -3.97 -23.70 16.26
CA SER A 159 -3.59 -23.91 17.68
C SER A 159 -2.11 -24.19 17.96
N ILE A 160 -1.29 -24.38 16.90
CA ILE A 160 0.15 -24.68 16.99
C ILE A 160 0.98 -23.39 17.10
N ILE A 161 0.36 -22.20 16.98
CA ILE A 161 1.09 -20.95 16.84
C ILE A 161 1.22 -20.23 18.18
N SER A 162 2.44 -20.02 18.62
CA SER A 162 2.80 -19.10 19.70
C SER A 162 3.00 -17.65 19.22
N ARG A 163 2.42 -17.28 18.05
CA ARG A 163 2.59 -15.96 17.42
C ARG A 163 1.34 -15.11 17.63
N HIS A 164 1.52 -13.82 17.90
CA HIS A 164 0.40 -12.89 17.86
C HIS A 164 -0.06 -12.66 16.41
N VAL A 165 -1.37 -12.79 16.18
CA VAL A 165 -2.00 -12.56 14.90
C VAL A 165 -2.99 -11.39 15.05
N PHE A 166 -2.78 -10.32 14.28
CA PHE A 166 -3.60 -9.11 14.33
C PHE A 166 -4.41 -8.94 13.07
N PHE A 167 -5.66 -8.48 13.20
CA PHE A 167 -6.52 -8.12 12.07
C PHE A 167 -6.77 -6.62 12.04
N VAL A 168 -6.37 -5.95 10.97
CA VAL A 168 -6.39 -4.49 10.88
C VAL A 168 -7.03 -4.00 9.58
N HIS A 169 -8.14 -3.27 9.71
CA HIS A 169 -8.86 -2.67 8.59
C HIS A 169 -9.46 -1.30 8.98
N GLY A 170 -10.15 -0.64 8.05
CA GLY A 170 -10.69 0.70 8.27
C GLY A 170 -11.68 0.84 9.43
N GLY A 171 -12.36 -0.25 9.81
CA GLY A 171 -13.28 -0.28 10.96
C GLY A 171 -12.61 -0.45 12.32
N VAL A 172 -11.30 -0.72 12.39
CA VAL A 172 -10.56 -0.82 13.66
C VAL A 172 -10.26 0.59 14.19
N ALA A 173 -10.50 0.83 15.48
CA ALA A 173 -10.23 2.10 16.14
C ALA A 173 -8.75 2.51 16.02
N THR A 174 -8.47 3.82 16.06
CA THR A 174 -7.10 4.33 15.94
C THR A 174 -6.21 3.88 17.07
N GLU A 175 -6.75 3.83 18.28
CA GLU A 175 -6.08 3.39 19.51
C GLU A 175 -5.66 1.93 19.43
N ASP A 176 -6.53 1.06 18.90
CA ASP A 176 -6.22 -0.37 18.71
C ASP A 176 -5.16 -0.58 17.63
N ARG A 177 -5.20 0.20 16.55
CA ARG A 177 -4.15 0.17 15.51
C ARG A 177 -2.79 0.60 16.07
N GLU A 178 -2.79 1.59 16.95
CA GLU A 178 -1.56 2.05 17.61
C GLU A 178 -1.02 0.98 18.58
N ARG A 179 -1.88 0.30 19.32
CA ARG A 179 -1.49 -0.85 20.16
C ARG A 179 -0.88 -1.99 19.34
N VAL A 180 -1.47 -2.32 18.19
CA VAL A 180 -0.89 -3.33 17.27
C VAL A 180 0.49 -2.89 16.81
N ARG A 181 0.68 -1.60 16.49
CA ARG A 181 1.98 -1.05 16.12
C ARG A 181 3.00 -1.23 17.25
N GLU A 182 2.67 -0.83 18.48
CA GLU A 182 3.56 -0.91 19.65
C GLU A 182 3.99 -2.35 19.94
N ILE A 183 3.05 -3.29 19.94
CA ILE A 183 3.35 -4.71 20.15
C ILE A 183 4.27 -5.22 19.04
N THR A 184 3.95 -4.93 17.78
CA THR A 184 4.77 -5.40 16.66
C THR A 184 6.17 -4.80 16.65
N GLU A 185 6.34 -3.55 17.09
CA GLU A 185 7.68 -2.94 17.21
C GLU A 185 8.55 -3.61 18.29
N SER A 186 7.93 -4.13 19.36
CA SER A 186 8.62 -4.84 20.45
C SER A 186 8.85 -6.33 20.16
N GLU A 187 8.06 -6.92 19.27
CA GLU A 187 8.12 -8.34 18.93
C GLU A 187 8.83 -8.59 17.60
N ASN A 188 9.34 -9.80 17.43
CA ASN A 188 10.02 -10.21 16.20
C ASN A 188 9.33 -11.38 15.48
N ASN A 189 8.09 -11.70 15.85
CA ASN A 189 7.39 -12.87 15.30
C ASN A 189 5.87 -12.70 15.20
N ALA A 190 5.37 -11.47 15.03
CA ALA A 190 3.94 -11.20 14.86
C ALA A 190 3.50 -11.37 13.38
N ILE A 191 2.22 -11.69 13.19
CA ILE A 191 1.55 -11.70 11.88
C ILE A 191 0.47 -10.63 11.88
N ILE A 192 0.46 -9.77 10.87
CA ILE A 192 -0.55 -8.71 10.73
C ILE A 192 -1.28 -8.93 9.41
N VAL A 193 -2.58 -9.19 9.49
CA VAL A 193 -3.47 -9.27 8.33
C VAL A 193 -4.16 -7.92 8.19
N ALA A 194 -3.77 -7.13 7.20
CA ALA A 194 -4.21 -5.75 7.06
C ALA A 194 -4.78 -5.41 5.69
N SER A 195 -5.76 -4.50 5.64
CA SER A 195 -6.24 -3.98 4.37
C SER A 195 -5.21 -3.02 3.75
N TYR A 196 -5.06 -3.05 2.41
CA TYR A 196 -4.19 -2.12 1.69
C TYR A 196 -4.46 -0.65 2.04
N GLY A 197 -5.74 -0.26 2.17
CA GLY A 197 -6.13 1.12 2.49
C GLY A 197 -5.63 1.55 3.85
N THR A 198 -5.89 0.75 4.87
CA THR A 198 -5.51 1.07 6.25
C THR A 198 -3.99 1.08 6.43
N PHE A 199 -3.29 0.12 5.84
CA PHE A 199 -1.84 0.06 5.94
C PHE A 199 -1.17 1.22 5.19
N SER A 200 -1.68 1.61 4.02
CA SER A 200 -1.07 2.70 3.24
C SER A 200 -1.23 4.09 3.88
N THR A 201 -2.21 4.30 4.76
CA THR A 201 -2.51 5.62 5.34
C THR A 201 -2.35 5.71 6.85
N GLY A 202 -2.48 4.60 7.59
CA GLY A 202 -2.74 4.65 9.03
C GLY A 202 -1.73 3.95 9.96
N ILE A 203 -0.85 3.08 9.46
CA ILE A 203 0.04 2.31 10.34
C ILE A 203 1.48 2.45 9.91
N ASN A 204 2.34 2.82 10.87
CA ASN A 204 3.78 2.97 10.64
C ASN A 204 4.56 2.00 11.50
N ILE A 205 4.74 0.77 11.04
CA ILE A 205 5.55 -0.24 11.70
C ILE A 205 6.90 -0.34 11.01
N LYS A 206 7.98 -0.06 11.74
CA LYS A 206 9.36 -0.15 11.21
C LYS A 206 9.88 -1.59 11.22
N ASN A 207 9.48 -2.36 12.23
CA ASN A 207 9.94 -3.73 12.47
C ASN A 207 9.17 -4.79 11.65
N LEU A 208 8.95 -4.54 10.34
CA LEU A 208 8.34 -5.50 9.42
C LEU A 208 9.42 -6.14 8.55
N HIS A 209 9.52 -7.46 8.60
CA HIS A 209 10.52 -8.24 7.86
C HIS A 209 9.98 -8.78 6.54
N ASN A 210 8.72 -9.21 6.55
CA ASN A 210 8.07 -9.80 5.39
C ASN A 210 6.77 -9.06 5.04
N ILE A 211 6.47 -8.99 3.76
CA ILE A 211 5.18 -8.52 3.26
C ILE A 211 4.66 -9.53 2.23
N ILE A 212 3.40 -9.94 2.37
CA ILE A 212 2.72 -10.83 1.45
C ILE A 212 1.59 -10.06 0.77
N PHE A 213 1.64 -9.93 -0.54
CA PHE A 213 0.52 -9.41 -1.33
C PHE A 213 -0.47 -10.54 -1.58
N ALA A 214 -1.44 -10.71 -0.67
CA ALA A 214 -2.44 -11.76 -0.73
C ALA A 214 -3.54 -11.48 -1.76
N SER A 215 -3.88 -10.23 -2.03
CA SER A 215 -4.84 -9.85 -3.07
C SER A 215 -4.13 -9.20 -4.25
N PRO A 216 -4.49 -9.56 -5.49
CA PRO A 216 -3.97 -8.91 -6.69
C PRO A 216 -4.26 -7.39 -6.67
N SER A 217 -3.28 -6.57 -6.96
CA SER A 217 -3.42 -5.12 -7.05
C SER A 217 -2.73 -4.58 -8.30
N LYS A 218 -3.47 -3.83 -9.12
CA LYS A 218 -2.91 -3.09 -10.27
C LYS A 218 -2.31 -1.75 -9.86
N SER A 219 -2.68 -1.21 -8.69
CA SER A 219 -2.31 0.14 -8.28
C SER A 219 -0.82 0.24 -7.95
N ARG A 220 -0.04 0.79 -8.87
CA ARG A 220 1.39 1.06 -8.69
C ARG A 220 1.67 1.89 -7.45
N ILE A 221 0.92 2.98 -7.24
CA ILE A 221 1.09 3.86 -6.09
C ILE A 221 0.90 3.08 -4.78
N ARG A 222 -0.21 2.35 -4.66
CA ARG A 222 -0.51 1.56 -3.46
C ARG A 222 0.56 0.52 -3.15
N ASN A 223 1.02 -0.19 -4.17
CA ASN A 223 2.07 -1.20 -4.02
C ASN A 223 3.39 -0.56 -3.56
N LEU A 224 3.82 0.52 -4.22
CA LEU A 224 5.05 1.25 -3.86
C LEU A 224 4.98 1.88 -2.47
N GLN A 225 3.84 2.43 -2.06
CA GLN A 225 3.63 2.96 -0.70
C GLN A 225 3.72 1.85 0.35
N SER A 226 3.10 0.68 0.09
CA SER A 226 3.18 -0.47 0.99
C SER A 226 4.62 -0.98 1.13
N ILE A 227 5.34 -1.11 0.02
CA ILE A 227 6.75 -1.49 0.01
C ILE A 227 7.60 -0.45 0.74
N GLY A 228 7.42 0.84 0.45
CA GLY A 228 8.18 1.92 1.08
C GLY A 228 8.07 1.95 2.60
N ARG A 229 6.90 1.56 3.16
CA ARG A 229 6.72 1.44 4.61
C ARG A 229 7.50 0.25 5.19
N VAL A 230 7.49 -0.87 4.49
CA VAL A 230 8.25 -2.07 4.91
C VAL A 230 9.75 -1.86 4.77
N LEU A 231 10.20 -0.97 3.90
CA LEU A 231 11.63 -0.62 3.77
C LEU A 231 12.17 0.27 4.90
N ARG A 232 11.31 0.82 5.76
CA ARG A 232 11.77 1.62 6.90
C ARG A 232 12.67 0.79 7.80
N LYS A 233 13.80 1.37 8.22
CA LYS A 233 14.72 0.71 9.15
C LYS A 233 14.13 0.65 10.55
N GLY A 234 14.17 -0.54 11.14
CA GLY A 234 14.12 -0.75 12.59
C GLY A 234 15.52 -0.89 13.17
N SER A 235 15.65 -0.97 14.48
CA SER A 235 16.94 -1.10 15.18
C SER A 235 17.78 -2.31 14.71
N ASN A 236 17.12 -3.43 14.40
CA ASN A 236 17.77 -4.70 14.02
C ASN A 236 17.41 -5.19 12.61
N LYS A 237 16.77 -4.33 11.79
CA LYS A 237 16.31 -4.71 10.47
C LYS A 237 17.14 -4.07 9.37
N THR A 238 17.85 -4.90 8.60
CA THR A 238 18.65 -4.48 7.45
C THR A 238 18.01 -4.89 6.11
N LYS A 239 17.07 -5.86 6.15
CA LYS A 239 16.46 -6.47 4.96
C LYS A 239 14.96 -6.62 5.14
N ALA A 240 14.22 -6.49 4.04
CA ALA A 240 12.81 -6.82 3.92
C ALA A 240 12.56 -7.72 2.71
N THR A 241 11.57 -8.60 2.79
CA THR A 241 11.20 -9.50 1.69
C THR A 241 9.74 -9.31 1.31
N LEU A 242 9.48 -9.07 0.03
CA LEU A 242 8.15 -9.08 -0.57
C LEU A 242 7.86 -10.44 -1.20
N TYR A 243 6.72 -11.00 -0.87
CA TYR A 243 6.12 -12.17 -1.52
C TYR A 243 4.91 -11.70 -2.32
N ASP A 244 5.06 -11.56 -3.62
CA ASP A 244 3.99 -11.15 -4.54
C ASP A 244 3.31 -12.41 -5.08
N ILE A 245 2.11 -12.72 -4.57
CA ILE A 245 1.35 -13.88 -4.98
C ILE A 245 0.58 -13.56 -6.25
N ALA A 246 0.83 -14.34 -7.29
CA ALA A 246 0.17 -14.24 -8.57
C ALA A 246 -0.51 -15.56 -8.92
N ASP A 247 -1.61 -15.48 -9.65
CA ASP A 247 -2.45 -16.60 -9.99
C ASP A 247 -2.51 -16.80 -11.51
N ASP A 248 -2.02 -17.94 -12.00
CA ASP A 248 -2.11 -18.33 -13.40
C ASP A 248 -3.31 -19.26 -13.59
N ILE A 249 -4.37 -18.71 -14.17
CA ILE A 249 -5.62 -19.39 -14.50
C ILE A 249 -5.82 -19.37 -16.03
N SER A 250 -4.73 -19.15 -16.77
CA SER A 250 -4.75 -18.94 -18.22
C SER A 250 -5.54 -20.04 -18.93
N TYR A 251 -6.41 -19.64 -19.86
CA TYR A 251 -7.22 -20.53 -20.67
C TYR A 251 -6.82 -20.45 -22.15
N LYS A 252 -6.40 -21.56 -22.72
CA LYS A 252 -5.80 -21.64 -24.07
C LYS A 252 -4.62 -20.66 -24.16
N SER A 253 -4.58 -19.77 -25.16
CA SER A 253 -3.54 -18.75 -25.34
C SER A 253 -3.80 -17.43 -24.60
N ARG A 254 -4.92 -17.32 -23.86
CA ARG A 254 -5.33 -16.08 -23.18
C ARG A 254 -4.94 -16.08 -21.72
N ARG A 255 -4.13 -15.10 -21.31
CA ARG A 255 -3.81 -14.84 -19.90
C ARG A 255 -5.03 -14.29 -19.18
N ASN A 256 -5.17 -14.66 -17.91
CA ASN A 256 -6.19 -14.11 -17.04
C ASN A 256 -5.87 -12.67 -16.58
N TYR A 257 -6.85 -11.97 -16.03
CA TYR A 257 -6.75 -10.55 -15.66
C TYR A 257 -5.65 -10.30 -14.62
N THR A 258 -5.62 -11.09 -13.55
CA THR A 258 -4.67 -10.88 -12.43
C THR A 258 -3.23 -11.22 -12.83
N LEU A 259 -3.02 -12.14 -13.75
CA LEU A 259 -1.70 -12.43 -14.32
C LEU A 259 -1.20 -11.24 -15.17
N ASN A 260 -2.09 -10.58 -15.92
CA ASN A 260 -1.74 -9.34 -16.62
C ASN A 260 -1.39 -8.22 -15.62
N HIS A 261 -2.07 -8.12 -14.48
CA HIS A 261 -1.72 -7.16 -13.43
C HIS A 261 -0.34 -7.44 -12.81
N LEU A 262 0.07 -8.70 -12.68
CA LEU A 262 1.44 -9.04 -12.27
C LEU A 262 2.46 -8.47 -13.28
N ILE A 263 2.25 -8.71 -14.57
CA ILE A 263 3.16 -8.23 -15.63
C ILE A 263 3.32 -6.70 -15.56
N GLU A 264 2.24 -5.97 -15.27
CA GLU A 264 2.31 -4.52 -15.09
C GLU A 264 3.07 -4.11 -13.80
N ARG A 265 3.03 -4.93 -12.75
CA ARG A 265 3.78 -4.67 -11.50
C ARG A 265 5.28 -4.90 -11.63
N ILE A 266 5.70 -5.83 -12.48
CA ILE A 266 7.11 -6.18 -12.68
C ILE A 266 7.84 -5.16 -13.56
N LYS A 267 7.12 -4.43 -14.43
CA LYS A 267 7.65 -3.32 -15.23
C LYS A 267 7.98 -2.10 -14.35
#